data_673e3eb778cad8a7601aef150c7a216a
#
_entry.id   673e3eb778cad8a7601aef150c7a216a
#
_cell.length_a   1.000
_cell.length_b   1.000
_cell.length_c   1.000
_cell.angle_alpha   90.00
_cell.angle_beta   90.00
_cell.angle_gamma   90.00
#
_symmetry.space_group_name_H-M   'P 1'
#
loop_
_entity.id
_entity.type
_entity.pdbx_description
1 polymer ?
#
loop_
_entity_poly.entity_id
_entity_poly.type
_entity_poly.pdbx_seq_one_letter_code
_entity_poly.pdbx_strand_id
1 'polypeptide(L)'
;GIREFLVMGFCIGGPMIHNLIRRAPERVVAAAMMQPSGFRPEIPDLFYQNNIKGWGPALCEKRPDVTMDMVHAFLTSMYTNRADFVFTVSRDFVRTIRQPLLIAPDDVPAHPYKVAMEVASLAPKAEVTIYPWKDTPEHIDQVVDHARRFLKSHVPVAAAR
;
A
#
# COMPACT_ATOMS: atom_id res chain seq x y z
N GLY A 1 -16.57 14.24 13.13
CA GLY A 1 -15.49 13.74 12.29
C GLY A 1 -15.82 12.33 11.76
N ILE A 2 -15.06 11.83 10.78
CA ILE A 2 -15.21 10.48 10.24
C ILE A 2 -14.73 9.48 11.30
N ARG A 3 -15.57 8.54 11.67
CA ARG A 3 -15.23 7.49 12.67
C ARG A 3 -14.61 6.28 11.98
N GLU A 4 -15.28 5.76 10.96
CA GLU A 4 -14.89 4.56 10.21
C GLU A 4 -14.85 4.89 8.72
N PHE A 5 -13.95 4.24 7.99
CA PHE A 5 -13.79 4.45 6.57
C PHE A 5 -13.22 3.23 5.86
N LEU A 6 -13.49 3.17 4.58
CA LEU A 6 -12.82 2.31 3.61
C LEU A 6 -11.57 3.03 3.09
N VAL A 7 -10.52 2.29 2.79
CA VAL A 7 -9.31 2.88 2.23
C VAL A 7 -8.87 2.12 0.98
N MET A 8 -8.42 2.86 -0.02
CA MET A 8 -7.77 2.30 -1.21
C MET A 8 -6.45 3.02 -1.44
N GLY A 9 -5.42 2.26 -1.76
CA GLY A 9 -4.09 2.82 -2.02
C GLY A 9 -3.36 2.10 -3.14
N PHE A 10 -2.67 2.88 -3.96
CA PHE A 10 -1.82 2.38 -5.04
C PHE A 10 -0.35 2.44 -4.63
N CYS A 11 0.46 1.53 -5.14
CA CYS A 11 1.91 1.55 -4.99
C CYS A 11 2.30 1.61 -3.49
N ILE A 12 2.99 2.66 -3.06
CA ILE A 12 3.35 2.90 -1.65
C ILE A 12 2.12 3.05 -0.74
N GLY A 13 0.94 3.29 -1.30
CA GLY A 13 -0.33 3.28 -0.58
C GLY A 13 -0.62 1.96 0.11
N GLY A 14 -0.17 0.82 -0.44
CA GLY A 14 -0.27 -0.49 0.21
C GLY A 14 0.45 -0.53 1.56
N PRO A 15 1.77 -0.30 1.62
CA PRO A 15 2.51 -0.12 2.87
C PRO A 15 1.90 0.90 3.84
N MET A 16 1.38 2.02 3.33
CA MET A 16 0.73 3.04 4.17
C MET A 16 -0.58 2.53 4.77
N ILE A 17 -1.36 1.72 4.06
CA ILE A 17 -2.56 1.06 4.57
C ILE A 17 -2.22 0.16 5.76
N HIS A 18 -1.17 -0.65 5.68
CA HIS A 18 -0.73 -1.47 6.80
C HIS A 18 -0.37 -0.61 8.04
N ASN A 19 0.33 0.50 7.82
CA ASN A 19 0.66 1.42 8.91
C ASN A 19 -0.57 2.10 9.49
N LEU A 20 -1.56 2.43 8.66
CA LEU A 20 -2.84 2.99 9.09
C LEU A 20 -3.62 2.00 9.95
N ILE A 21 -3.74 0.73 9.51
CA ILE A 21 -4.39 -0.34 10.29
C ILE A 21 -3.68 -0.54 11.63
N ARG A 22 -2.33 -0.48 11.65
CA ARG A 22 -1.57 -0.59 12.90
C ARG A 22 -1.86 0.52 13.89
N ARG A 23 -2.09 1.75 13.39
CA ARG A 23 -2.29 2.96 14.23
C ARG A 23 -3.75 3.19 14.65
N ALA A 24 -4.70 2.77 13.83
CA ALA A 24 -6.11 3.00 14.02
C ALA A 24 -6.96 1.83 13.48
N PRO A 25 -6.76 0.61 14.04
CA PRO A 25 -7.41 -0.60 13.52
C PRO A 25 -8.95 -0.51 13.60
N GLU A 26 -9.47 0.21 14.57
CA GLU A 26 -10.91 0.39 14.79
C GLU A 26 -11.57 1.32 13.76
N ARG A 27 -10.77 2.06 12.99
CA ARG A 27 -11.29 3.03 12.01
C ARG A 27 -11.29 2.51 10.59
N VAL A 28 -10.42 1.55 10.29
CA VAL A 28 -10.33 0.95 8.94
C VAL A 28 -11.27 -0.24 8.85
N VAL A 29 -12.34 -0.11 8.09
CA VAL A 29 -13.34 -1.17 7.93
C VAL A 29 -12.88 -2.24 6.95
N ALA A 30 -12.37 -1.83 5.81
CA ALA A 30 -11.74 -2.70 4.81
C ALA A 30 -10.76 -1.88 3.95
N ALA A 31 -9.84 -2.56 3.27
CA ALA A 31 -8.81 -1.90 2.48
C ALA A 31 -8.58 -2.58 1.14
N ALA A 32 -8.38 -1.79 0.08
CA ALA A 32 -7.96 -2.26 -1.24
C ALA A 32 -6.55 -1.76 -1.56
N MET A 33 -5.63 -2.69 -1.80
CA MET A 33 -4.23 -2.42 -2.14
C MET A 33 -4.01 -2.75 -3.61
N MET A 34 -3.87 -1.70 -4.42
CA MET A 34 -3.67 -1.81 -5.86
C MET A 34 -2.18 -1.74 -6.17
N GLN A 35 -1.63 -2.76 -6.79
CA GLN A 35 -0.19 -2.87 -7.08
C GLN A 35 0.70 -2.43 -5.90
N PRO A 36 0.58 -3.06 -4.72
CA PRO A 36 1.28 -2.58 -3.54
C PRO A 36 2.80 -2.68 -3.70
N SER A 37 3.51 -1.67 -3.21
CA SER A 37 4.97 -1.68 -3.16
C SER A 37 5.47 -2.69 -2.14
N GLY A 38 6.67 -3.22 -2.41
CA GLY A 38 7.35 -4.14 -1.51
C GLY A 38 8.87 -4.08 -1.69
N PHE A 39 9.59 -4.58 -0.72
CA PHE A 39 11.04 -4.65 -0.73
C PHE A 39 11.52 -5.78 -1.66
N ARG A 40 12.58 -5.50 -2.41
CA ARG A 40 13.32 -6.47 -3.22
C ARG A 40 14.79 -6.46 -2.84
N PRO A 41 15.32 -7.55 -2.32
CA PRO A 41 16.74 -7.64 -1.93
C PRO A 41 17.71 -7.39 -3.09
N GLU A 42 17.29 -7.69 -4.33
CA GLU A 42 18.10 -7.52 -5.54
C GLU A 42 18.31 -6.05 -5.95
N ILE A 43 17.41 -5.17 -5.49
CA ILE A 43 17.42 -3.73 -5.77
C ILE A 43 17.02 -2.93 -4.52
N PRO A 44 17.78 -3.06 -3.42
CA PRO A 44 17.37 -2.57 -2.09
C PRO A 44 17.14 -1.06 -2.05
N ASP A 45 17.86 -0.30 -2.87
CA ASP A 45 17.81 1.17 -2.87
C ASP A 45 16.84 1.77 -3.90
N LEU A 46 16.07 0.94 -4.61
CA LEU A 46 15.21 1.39 -5.71
C LEU A 46 14.37 2.61 -5.34
N PHE A 47 13.61 2.52 -4.25
CA PHE A 47 12.71 3.60 -3.84
C PHE A 47 13.46 4.83 -3.36
N TYR A 48 14.52 4.64 -2.58
CA TYR A 48 15.33 5.73 -2.09
C TYR A 48 15.94 6.51 -3.26
N GLN A 49 16.62 5.82 -4.18
CA GLN A 49 17.29 6.44 -5.32
C GLN A 49 16.33 7.14 -6.28
N ASN A 50 15.19 6.51 -6.58
CA ASN A 50 14.20 7.10 -7.46
C ASN A 50 13.58 8.37 -6.87
N ASN A 51 13.33 8.40 -5.58
CA ASN A 51 12.71 9.56 -4.94
C ASN A 51 13.72 10.69 -4.70
N ILE A 52 14.94 10.38 -4.23
CA ILE A 52 15.95 11.40 -3.94
C ILE A 52 16.42 12.13 -5.20
N LYS A 53 16.48 11.44 -6.34
CA LYS A 53 16.81 12.02 -7.64
C LYS A 53 15.59 12.59 -8.37
N GLY A 54 14.42 12.06 -8.10
CA GLY A 54 13.17 12.44 -8.76
C GLY A 54 12.54 13.68 -8.16
N TRP A 55 11.61 13.50 -7.21
CA TRP A 55 10.83 14.62 -6.68
C TRP A 55 11.55 15.46 -5.61
N GLY A 56 12.60 14.94 -4.98
CA GLY A 56 13.29 15.63 -3.88
C GLY A 56 13.78 17.03 -4.26
N PRO A 57 14.61 17.20 -5.31
CA PRO A 57 15.07 18.52 -5.76
C PRO A 57 13.93 19.46 -6.12
N ALA A 58 12.94 18.97 -6.89
CA ALA A 58 11.80 19.76 -7.31
C ALA A 58 10.91 20.22 -6.13
N LEU A 59 10.83 19.42 -5.07
CA LEU A 59 10.14 19.82 -3.85
C LEU A 59 10.88 20.95 -3.14
N CYS A 60 12.21 20.83 -2.97
CA CYS A 60 13.03 21.88 -2.34
C CYS A 60 12.99 23.19 -3.09
N GLU A 61 12.95 23.14 -4.43
CA GLU A 61 12.78 24.32 -5.27
C GLU A 61 11.44 25.04 -5.03
N LYS A 62 10.34 24.27 -4.88
CA LYS A 62 8.99 24.80 -4.65
C LYS A 62 8.72 25.19 -3.21
N ARG A 63 9.45 24.64 -2.26
CA ARG A 63 9.23 24.77 -0.82
C ARG A 63 10.56 25.15 -0.14
N PRO A 64 10.87 26.45 -0.02
CA PRO A 64 12.13 26.91 0.60
C PRO A 64 12.30 26.49 2.08
N ASP A 65 11.23 26.10 2.74
CA ASP A 65 11.21 25.55 4.09
C ASP A 65 11.60 24.07 4.17
N VAL A 66 11.74 23.39 3.01
CA VAL A 66 12.15 21.98 2.91
C VAL A 66 13.57 21.91 2.36
N THR A 67 14.47 21.26 3.10
CA THR A 67 15.87 21.05 2.68
C THR A 67 16.08 19.64 2.15
N MET A 68 17.15 19.44 1.36
CA MET A 68 17.53 18.10 0.92
C MET A 68 17.87 17.17 2.09
N ASP A 69 18.40 17.67 3.19
CA ASP A 69 18.64 16.87 4.41
C ASP A 69 17.34 16.35 5.01
N MET A 70 16.27 17.16 5.00
CA MET A 70 14.94 16.72 5.42
C MET A 70 14.39 15.64 4.48
N VAL A 71 14.58 15.78 3.17
CA VAL A 71 14.18 14.77 2.18
C VAL A 71 14.97 13.47 2.41
N HIS A 72 16.28 13.55 2.62
CA HIS A 72 17.12 12.38 2.93
C HIS A 72 16.65 11.67 4.20
N ALA A 73 16.42 12.40 5.29
CA ALA A 73 15.96 11.85 6.56
C ALA A 73 14.58 11.15 6.40
N PHE A 74 13.66 11.77 5.67
CA PHE A 74 12.34 11.21 5.37
C PHE A 74 12.45 9.90 4.57
N LEU A 75 13.20 9.89 3.47
CA LEU A 75 13.36 8.70 2.62
C LEU A 75 14.09 7.57 3.34
N THR A 76 15.09 7.89 4.16
CA THR A 76 15.78 6.92 5.02
C THR A 76 14.79 6.27 5.99
N SER A 77 13.95 7.07 6.63
CA SER A 77 12.92 6.58 7.54
C SER A 77 11.90 5.68 6.84
N MET A 78 11.53 6.01 5.59
CA MET A 78 10.55 5.23 4.82
C MET A 78 11.09 3.91 4.29
N TYR A 79 12.30 3.91 3.73
CA TYR A 79 12.74 2.83 2.86
C TYR A 79 14.00 2.11 3.35
N THR A 80 14.83 2.76 4.19
CA THR A 80 16.12 2.20 4.61
C THR A 80 16.08 1.61 6.00
N ASN A 81 15.46 2.29 6.97
CA ASN A 81 15.44 1.84 8.37
C ASN A 81 14.71 0.51 8.57
N ARG A 82 13.82 0.14 7.65
CA ARG A 82 13.10 -1.13 7.62
C ARG A 82 13.04 -1.68 6.19
N ALA A 83 14.21 -1.89 5.60
CA ALA A 83 14.36 -2.43 4.26
C ALA A 83 14.00 -3.93 4.23
N ASP A 84 12.74 -4.25 4.44
CA ASP A 84 12.19 -5.61 4.40
C ASP A 84 10.70 -5.57 4.05
N PHE A 85 10.20 -6.63 3.43
CA PHE A 85 8.79 -6.96 3.21
C PHE A 85 7.99 -5.77 2.61
N VAL A 86 7.17 -5.11 3.43
CA VAL A 86 6.33 -3.96 3.04
C VAL A 86 6.78 -2.65 3.70
N PHE A 87 8.01 -2.55 4.18
CA PHE A 87 8.65 -1.39 4.83
C PHE A 87 8.04 -0.93 6.16
N THR A 88 6.75 -1.08 6.37
CA THR A 88 6.00 -0.43 7.46
C THR A 88 5.65 -1.34 8.62
N VAL A 89 5.42 -2.62 8.35
CA VAL A 89 5.00 -3.63 9.35
C VAL A 89 5.72 -4.96 9.12
N SER A 90 5.74 -5.79 10.17
CA SER A 90 6.28 -7.14 10.08
C SER A 90 5.26 -8.14 9.52
N ARG A 91 5.75 -9.32 9.12
CA ARG A 91 4.92 -10.47 8.73
C ARG A 91 3.98 -10.91 9.85
N ASP A 92 4.47 -10.90 11.09
CA ASP A 92 3.65 -11.26 12.26
C ASP A 92 2.50 -10.29 12.48
N PHE A 93 2.73 -8.99 12.26
CA PHE A 93 1.65 -8.02 12.31
C PHE A 93 0.60 -8.30 11.23
N VAL A 94 1.00 -8.62 10.00
CA VAL A 94 0.03 -8.92 8.91
C VAL A 94 -0.86 -10.10 9.26
N ARG A 95 -0.34 -11.13 9.96
CA ARG A 95 -1.14 -12.26 10.45
C ARG A 95 -2.21 -11.86 11.47
N THR A 96 -2.07 -10.73 12.12
CA THR A 96 -3.05 -10.22 13.11
C THR A 96 -4.12 -9.32 12.52
N ILE A 97 -4.00 -8.92 11.26
CA ILE A 97 -4.95 -8.02 10.60
C ILE A 97 -6.31 -8.71 10.48
N ARG A 98 -7.34 -8.07 11.01
CA ARG A 98 -8.72 -8.58 11.00
C ARG A 98 -9.59 -7.93 9.93
N GLN A 99 -9.16 -6.81 9.40
CA GLN A 99 -9.84 -6.09 8.33
C GLN A 99 -9.78 -6.92 7.04
N PRO A 100 -10.88 -6.97 6.27
CA PRO A 100 -10.84 -7.49 4.91
C PRO A 100 -9.86 -6.69 4.03
N LEU A 101 -9.02 -7.40 3.29
CA LEU A 101 -8.05 -6.81 2.37
C LEU A 101 -8.31 -7.32 0.96
N LEU A 102 -8.41 -6.44 -0.01
CA LEU A 102 -8.33 -6.78 -1.43
C LEU A 102 -6.94 -6.41 -1.95
N ILE A 103 -6.30 -7.33 -2.66
CA ILE A 103 -4.96 -7.14 -3.21
C ILE A 103 -5.02 -7.35 -4.71
N ALA A 104 -4.70 -6.31 -5.47
CA ALA A 104 -4.45 -6.40 -6.91
C ALA A 104 -2.94 -6.42 -7.15
N PRO A 105 -2.32 -7.61 -7.37
CA PRO A 105 -0.88 -7.73 -7.49
C PRO A 105 -0.37 -7.15 -8.81
N ASP A 106 0.92 -6.85 -8.85
CA ASP A 106 1.66 -6.47 -10.04
C ASP A 106 3.02 -7.18 -10.02
N ASP A 107 3.78 -7.13 -11.10
CA ASP A 107 5.15 -7.66 -11.15
C ASP A 107 6.10 -6.75 -11.92
N VAL A 108 6.36 -5.62 -11.32
CA VAL A 108 7.41 -4.68 -11.74
C VAL A 108 8.39 -4.41 -10.58
N PRO A 109 9.56 -3.83 -10.82
CA PRO A 109 10.56 -3.60 -9.77
C PRO A 109 10.01 -2.98 -8.49
N ALA A 110 9.08 -2.01 -8.61
CA ALA A 110 8.47 -1.33 -7.46
C ALA A 110 7.30 -2.09 -6.81
N HIS A 111 6.69 -3.05 -7.52
CA HIS A 111 5.50 -3.78 -7.08
C HIS A 111 5.73 -5.28 -7.23
N PRO A 112 6.56 -5.90 -6.38
CA PRO A 112 6.93 -7.31 -6.54
C PRO A 112 5.74 -8.22 -6.26
N TYR A 113 5.36 -9.04 -7.25
CA TYR A 113 4.28 -10.03 -7.14
C TYR A 113 4.43 -10.92 -5.91
N LYS A 114 5.66 -11.40 -5.67
CA LYS A 114 5.99 -12.27 -4.55
C LYS A 114 5.59 -11.64 -3.20
N VAL A 115 5.86 -10.34 -3.01
CA VAL A 115 5.54 -9.65 -1.75
C VAL A 115 4.04 -9.46 -1.61
N ALA A 116 3.34 -9.09 -2.70
CA ALA A 116 1.88 -8.97 -2.70
C ALA A 116 1.20 -10.30 -2.33
N MET A 117 1.66 -11.41 -2.90
CA MET A 117 1.14 -12.74 -2.61
C MET A 117 1.52 -13.23 -1.21
N GLU A 118 2.67 -12.84 -0.70
CA GLU A 118 3.05 -13.12 0.69
C GLU A 118 2.08 -12.39 1.65
N VAL A 119 1.77 -11.12 1.42
CA VAL A 119 0.75 -10.39 2.19
C VAL A 119 -0.59 -11.13 2.14
N ALA A 120 -1.04 -11.54 0.95
CA ALA A 120 -2.30 -12.27 0.77
C ALA A 120 -2.33 -13.59 1.55
N SER A 121 -1.22 -14.31 1.59
CA SER A 121 -1.12 -15.59 2.31
C SER A 121 -1.10 -15.43 3.83
N LEU A 122 -0.62 -14.30 4.32
CA LEU A 122 -0.49 -14.02 5.76
C LEU A 122 -1.75 -13.40 6.36
N ALA A 123 -2.43 -12.54 5.60
CA ALA A 123 -3.61 -11.82 6.10
C ALA A 123 -4.84 -12.74 6.11
N PRO A 124 -5.50 -12.93 7.26
CA PRO A 124 -6.57 -13.94 7.42
C PRO A 124 -7.81 -13.71 6.54
N LYS A 125 -8.04 -12.48 6.09
CA LYS A 125 -9.21 -12.09 5.29
C LYS A 125 -8.76 -11.36 4.01
N ALA A 126 -7.82 -11.95 3.29
CA ALA A 126 -7.35 -11.39 2.03
C ALA A 126 -8.07 -12.01 0.83
N GLU A 127 -8.47 -11.16 -0.11
CA GLU A 127 -8.90 -11.52 -1.45
C GLU A 127 -7.87 -11.03 -2.45
N VAL A 128 -7.64 -11.78 -3.53
CA VAL A 128 -6.70 -11.39 -4.60
C VAL A 128 -7.47 -11.26 -5.90
N THR A 129 -7.19 -10.21 -6.65
CA THR A 129 -7.77 -10.04 -7.98
C THR A 129 -7.08 -10.95 -9.00
N ILE A 130 -7.60 -10.99 -10.24
CA ILE A 130 -6.89 -11.64 -11.34
C ILE A 130 -5.51 -11.01 -11.55
N TYR A 131 -4.57 -11.80 -12.07
CA TYR A 131 -3.25 -11.35 -12.50
C TYR A 131 -2.82 -12.14 -13.75
N PRO A 132 -2.25 -11.50 -14.76
CA PRO A 132 -2.06 -10.04 -14.92
C PRO A 132 -3.40 -9.31 -15.13
N TRP A 133 -3.48 -8.05 -14.72
CA TRP A 133 -4.73 -7.30 -14.84
C TRP A 133 -4.62 -5.98 -15.61
N LYS A 134 -3.40 -5.60 -16.01
CA LYS A 134 -3.14 -4.39 -16.80
C LYS A 134 -2.80 -4.69 -18.26
N ASP A 135 -2.89 -5.91 -18.66
CA ASP A 135 -2.53 -6.40 -20.00
C ASP A 135 -3.64 -6.19 -21.03
N THR A 136 -4.90 -6.16 -20.60
CA THR A 136 -6.04 -5.85 -21.47
C THR A 136 -7.03 -4.89 -20.79
N PRO A 137 -7.81 -4.10 -21.56
CA PRO A 137 -8.88 -3.27 -21.00
C PRO A 137 -9.91 -4.09 -20.22
N GLU A 138 -10.26 -5.27 -20.68
CA GLU A 138 -11.23 -6.18 -20.07
C GLU A 138 -10.76 -6.64 -18.68
N HIS A 139 -9.46 -6.92 -18.50
CA HIS A 139 -8.89 -7.29 -17.21
C HIS A 139 -8.86 -6.10 -16.26
N ILE A 140 -8.58 -4.90 -16.76
CA ILE A 140 -8.67 -3.66 -15.96
C ILE A 140 -10.09 -3.49 -15.45
N ASP A 141 -11.11 -3.60 -16.33
CA ASP A 141 -12.51 -3.48 -15.96
C ASP A 141 -12.93 -4.51 -14.92
N GLN A 142 -12.48 -5.76 -15.06
CA GLN A 142 -12.75 -6.83 -14.09
C GLN A 142 -12.18 -6.48 -12.70
N VAL A 143 -10.96 -5.94 -12.63
CA VAL A 143 -10.34 -5.56 -11.34
C VAL A 143 -11.02 -4.33 -10.74
N VAL A 144 -11.39 -3.35 -11.57
CA VAL A 144 -12.15 -2.18 -11.12
C VAL A 144 -13.50 -2.61 -10.56
N ASP A 145 -14.22 -3.50 -11.23
CA ASP A 145 -15.50 -4.02 -10.75
C ASP A 145 -15.34 -4.89 -9.50
N HIS A 146 -14.28 -5.68 -9.39
CA HIS A 146 -13.97 -6.42 -8.16
C HIS A 146 -13.72 -5.45 -7.00
N ALA A 147 -12.89 -4.46 -7.17
CA ALA A 147 -12.61 -3.45 -6.14
C ALA A 147 -13.88 -2.68 -5.73
N ARG A 148 -14.73 -2.32 -6.70
CA ARG A 148 -16.01 -1.66 -6.45
C ARG A 148 -16.96 -2.55 -5.63
N ARG A 149 -17.12 -3.83 -6.00
CA ARG A 149 -17.95 -4.78 -5.24
C ARG A 149 -17.41 -4.99 -3.84
N PHE A 150 -16.11 -5.23 -3.71
CA PHE A 150 -15.43 -5.40 -2.42
C PHE A 150 -15.66 -4.20 -1.50
N LEU A 151 -15.40 -3.00 -1.96
CA LEU A 151 -15.59 -1.80 -1.14
C LEU A 151 -17.07 -1.60 -0.78
N LYS A 152 -18.02 -1.80 -1.71
CA LYS A 152 -19.46 -1.66 -1.44
C LYS A 152 -19.96 -2.68 -0.41
N SER A 153 -19.45 -3.92 -0.43
CA SER A 153 -19.87 -4.96 0.52
C SER A 153 -19.40 -4.69 1.97
N HIS A 154 -18.45 -3.77 2.14
CA HIS A 154 -17.87 -3.41 3.44
C HIS A 154 -18.21 -1.97 3.87
N VAL A 155 -19.15 -1.30 3.21
CA VAL A 155 -19.58 0.03 3.65
C VAL A 155 -20.09 -0.03 5.09
N PRO A 156 -19.58 0.82 6.01
CA PRO A 156 -20.09 0.87 7.37
C PRO A 156 -21.60 1.10 7.38
N VAL A 157 -22.33 0.24 8.10
CA VAL A 157 -23.76 0.48 8.32
C VAL A 157 -23.88 1.74 9.18
N ALA A 158 -24.50 2.79 8.64
CA ALA A 158 -24.74 3.99 9.44
C ALA A 158 -25.47 3.57 10.71
N ALA A 159 -24.85 3.84 11.87
CA ALA A 159 -25.53 3.61 13.14
C ALA A 159 -26.84 4.40 13.09
N ALA A 160 -27.97 3.70 13.22
CA ALA A 160 -29.27 4.33 13.34
C ALA A 160 -29.19 5.34 14.49
N ARG A 161 -29.40 6.62 14.15
CA ARG A 161 -29.44 7.72 15.12
C ARG A 161 -30.74 7.67 15.91
#